data_9eaed54032117286b42f1b04cb7c073d
#
_entry.id   9eaed54032117286b42f1b04cb7c073d
#
_cell.length_a   1.000
_cell.length_b   1.000
_cell.length_c   1.000
_cell.angle_alpha   90.00
_cell.angle_beta   90.00
_cell.angle_gamma   90.00
#
_symmetry.space_group_name_H-M   'P 1'
#
loop_
_entity.id
_entity.type
_entity.pdbx_description
1 polymer ?
#
loop_
_entity_poly.entity_id
_entity_poly.type
_entity_poly.pdbx_seq_one_letter_code
_entity_poly.pdbx_strand_id
1 'polypeptide(L)' 'MDRLAMIALVIVFCHFTEPVECKIVRLVPESQTPIGCIFEGQERAALWLGDHPAWDLVRGICEQNVAPQQPT' A
#
# COMPACT_ATOMS: atom_id res chain seq x y z
N MET A 1 -9.25 -6.21 -24.09
CA MET A 1 -9.13 -5.83 -23.55
C MET A 1 -8.21 -5.40 -23.32
N ASP A 2 -7.98 -5.03 -23.17
CA ASP A 2 -7.11 -4.51 -23.01
C ASP A 2 -6.51 -4.51 -21.89
N ARG A 3 -5.49 -4.14 -21.81
CA ARG A 3 -4.87 -4.03 -20.79
C ARG A 3 -5.33 -3.05 -20.07
N LEU A 4 -5.75 -3.30 -19.16
CA LEU A 4 -6.41 -2.34 -18.42
C LEU A 4 -5.51 -1.80 -17.37
N ALA A 5 -5.71 -0.54 -17.05
CA ALA A 5 -5.02 0.06 -15.94
C ALA A 5 -5.52 -0.53 -14.66
N MET A 6 -4.64 -0.63 -13.68
CA MET A 6 -4.95 -1.19 -12.39
C MET A 6 -4.71 -0.15 -11.31
N ILE A 7 -5.33 -0.39 -10.18
CA ILE A 7 -5.05 0.39 -8.98
C ILE A 7 -4.01 -0.37 -8.17
N ALA A 8 -2.98 0.32 -7.73
CA ALA A 8 -1.98 -0.26 -6.85
C ALA A 8 -2.06 0.43 -5.50
N LEU A 9 -1.94 -0.35 -4.45
CA LEU A 9 -1.95 0.17 -3.09
C LEU A 9 -0.51 0.26 -2.60
N VAL A 10 -0.11 1.45 -2.20
CA VAL A 10 1.24 1.70 -1.71
C VAL A 10 1.13 2.23 -0.29
N ILE A 11 1.75 1.56 0.64
CA ILE A 11 1.69 1.94 2.05
C ILE A 11 3.12 2.11 2.54
N VAL A 12 3.37 3.21 3.23
CA VAL A 12 4.69 3.49 3.78
C VAL A 12 4.58 3.49 5.29
N PHE A 13 5.39 2.66 5.92
CA PHE A 13 5.51 2.58 7.37
C PHE A 13 6.92 3.02 7.74
N CYS A 14 7.05 3.72 8.83
CA CYS A 14 8.37 4.13 9.29
C CYS A 14 8.53 3.83 10.77
N HIS A 15 9.75 3.54 11.15
CA HIS A 15 10.17 3.24 12.50
C HIS A 15 11.07 4.41 12.92
N PHE A 16 10.58 5.21 13.84
CA PHE A 16 11.24 6.49 14.12
C PHE A 16 12.22 6.43 15.28
N THR A 17 12.91 5.33 15.40
CA THR A 17 14.05 5.28 16.32
C THR A 17 15.30 5.53 15.51
N GLU A 18 16.42 5.56 16.16
CA GLU A 18 17.67 5.81 15.45
C GLU A 18 18.34 4.53 15.08
N PRO A 19 18.67 4.33 13.79
CA PRO A 19 18.35 5.21 12.67
C PRO A 19 16.89 5.05 12.25
N VAL A 20 16.36 6.07 11.63
CA VAL A 20 15.00 6.00 11.09
C VAL A 20 14.99 5.04 9.91
N GLU A 21 14.04 4.15 9.92
CA GLU A 21 13.88 3.19 8.83
C GLU A 21 12.46 3.24 8.32
N CYS A 22 12.29 3.14 7.02
CA CYS A 22 10.97 3.12 6.41
C CYS A 22 10.84 1.91 5.51
N LYS A 23 9.64 1.39 5.44
CA LYS A 23 9.33 0.24 4.60
C LYS A 23 8.19 0.61 3.68
N ILE A 24 8.33 0.31 2.42
CA ILE A 24 7.29 0.56 1.43
C ILE A 24 6.70 -0.78 1.04
N VAL A 25 5.40 -0.90 1.21
CA VAL A 25 4.66 -2.09 0.83
C VAL A 25 3.81 -1.74 -0.36
N ARG A 26 3.96 -2.51 -1.43
CA ARG A 26 3.23 -2.26 -2.66
C ARG A 26 2.50 -3.53 -3.04
N LEU A 27 1.20 -3.41 -3.25
CA LEU A 27 0.41 -4.58 -3.59
C LEU A 27 -0.79 -4.18 -4.43
N VAL A 28 -1.42 -5.18 -5.03
CA VAL A 28 -2.63 -4.97 -5.80
C VAL A 28 -3.81 -5.31 -4.90
N PRO A 29 -4.67 -4.35 -4.61
CA PRO A 29 -5.81 -4.63 -3.74
C PRO A 29 -6.83 -5.50 -4.47
N GLU A 30 -7.61 -6.23 -3.70
CA GLU A 30 -8.66 -7.04 -4.30
C GLU A 30 -9.72 -6.17 -4.94
N SER A 31 -10.02 -5.04 -4.31
CA SER A 31 -10.98 -4.12 -4.87
C SER A 31 -10.27 -3.16 -5.78
N GLN A 32 -10.71 -3.09 -7.02
CA GLN A 32 -10.12 -2.22 -8.01
C GLN A 32 -10.93 -0.95 -8.18
N THR A 33 -11.56 -0.49 -7.10
CA THR A 33 -12.20 0.82 -7.06
C THR A 33 -11.41 1.70 -6.12
N PRO A 34 -11.42 3.02 -6.33
CA PRO A 34 -10.67 3.91 -5.44
C PRO A 34 -11.10 3.79 -3.99
N ILE A 35 -12.39 3.73 -3.76
CA ILE A 35 -12.86 3.68 -2.37
C ILE A 35 -12.56 2.34 -1.73
N GLY A 36 -12.70 1.26 -2.49
CA GLY A 36 -12.36 -0.05 -1.98
C GLY A 36 -10.88 -0.18 -1.66
N CYS A 37 -10.04 0.42 -2.49
CA CYS A 37 -8.62 0.43 -2.24
C CYS A 37 -8.29 1.15 -0.93
N ILE A 38 -8.96 2.28 -0.68
CA ILE A 38 -8.72 3.03 0.55
C ILE A 38 -9.08 2.20 1.77
N PHE A 39 -10.25 1.56 1.73
CA PHE A 39 -10.67 0.74 2.87
C PHE A 39 -9.74 -0.45 3.08
N GLU A 40 -9.36 -1.09 1.99
CA GLU A 40 -8.46 -2.23 2.11
C GLU A 40 -7.11 -1.79 2.67
N GLY A 41 -6.65 -0.61 2.25
CA GLY A 41 -5.39 -0.08 2.75
C GLY A 41 -5.43 0.17 4.24
N GLN A 42 -6.54 0.72 4.73
CA GLN A 42 -6.68 0.96 6.16
C GLN A 42 -6.66 -0.34 6.95
N GLU A 43 -7.35 -1.33 6.44
CA GLU A 43 -7.42 -2.62 7.12
C GLU A 43 -6.05 -3.29 7.14
N ARG A 44 -5.37 -3.29 6.01
CA ARG A 44 -4.07 -3.93 5.95
C ARG A 44 -3.04 -3.21 6.80
N ALA A 45 -3.10 -1.87 6.82
CA ALA A 45 -2.20 -1.10 7.65
C ALA A 45 -2.44 -1.40 9.13
N ALA A 46 -3.70 -1.47 9.53
CA ALA A 46 -4.02 -1.74 10.92
C ALA A 46 -3.51 -3.11 11.36
N LEU A 47 -3.68 -4.12 10.49
CA LEU A 47 -3.22 -5.46 10.81
C LEU A 47 -1.70 -5.51 10.94
N TRP A 48 -1.01 -4.86 10.02
CA TRP A 48 0.44 -4.85 10.05
C TRP A 48 0.95 -4.13 11.28
N LEU A 49 0.38 -2.99 11.60
CA LEU A 49 0.81 -2.21 12.77
C LEU A 49 0.52 -2.93 14.07
N GLY A 50 -0.53 -3.75 14.10
CA GLY A 50 -0.81 -4.54 15.28
C GLY A 50 0.33 -5.48 15.64
N ASP A 51 1.04 -5.97 14.62
CA ASP A 51 2.18 -6.85 14.82
C ASP A 51 3.50 -6.09 14.91
N HIS A 52 3.48 -4.79 14.65
CA HIS A 52 4.70 -3.98 14.62
C HIS A 52 4.47 -2.68 15.37
N PRO A 53 4.33 -2.77 16.72
CA PRO A 53 3.90 -1.59 17.49
C PRO A 53 4.90 -0.44 17.50
N ALA A 54 6.16 -0.70 17.13
CA ALA A 54 7.14 0.38 17.09
C ALA A 54 7.11 1.16 15.78
N TRP A 55 6.26 0.74 14.84
CA TRP A 55 6.18 1.37 13.52
C TRP A 55 4.94 2.24 13.43
N ASP A 56 5.00 3.23 12.57
CA ASP A 56 3.89 4.13 12.32
C ASP A 56 3.54 4.13 10.85
N LEU A 57 2.27 4.35 10.58
CA LEU A 57 1.81 4.54 9.22
C LEU A 57 2.09 5.99 8.84
N VAL A 58 2.87 6.18 7.79
CA VAL A 58 3.23 7.52 7.34
C VAL A 58 2.39 7.92 6.15
N ARG A 59 2.10 6.98 5.26
CA ARG A 59 1.43 7.34 4.03
C ARG A 59 0.76 6.13 3.43
N GLY A 60 -0.42 6.35 2.87
CA GLY A 60 -1.12 5.33 2.11
C GLY A 60 -1.64 5.97 0.84
N ILE A 61 -1.37 5.35 -0.31
CA ILE A 61 -1.75 5.90 -1.59
C ILE A 61 -2.35 4.78 -2.43
N CYS A 62 -3.45 5.12 -3.09
CA CYS A 62 -4.00 4.24 -4.11
C CYS A 62 -3.67 4.86 -5.45
N GLU A 63 -2.66 4.31 -6.11
CA GLU A 63 -2.24 4.79 -7.42
C GLU A 63 -3.16 4.24 -8.48
N GLN A 64 -3.70 5.10 -9.28
CA GLN A 64 -4.61 4.70 -10.33
C GLN A 64 -3.90 4.71 -11.67
N ASN A 65 -4.45 3.95 -12.60
CA ASN A 65 -3.92 3.88 -13.97
C ASN A 65 -2.50 3.36 -14.01
N VAL A 66 -2.21 2.45 -13.09
CA VAL A 66 -0.91 1.80 -13.08
C VAL A 66 -0.93 0.67 -14.08
N ALA A 67 0.06 0.58 -14.93
CA ALA A 67 0.14 -0.51 -15.87
C ALA A 67 0.31 -1.82 -15.11
N PRO A 68 -0.25 -2.91 -15.61
CA PRO A 68 -0.02 -4.20 -14.97
C PRO A 68 1.47 -4.49 -14.92
N GLN A 69 1.86 -5.20 -13.88
CA GLN A 69 3.25 -5.56 -13.72
C GLN A 69 3.70 -6.38 -14.91
N GLN A 70 4.78 -5.99 -15.51
CA GLN A 70 5.28 -6.70 -16.66
C GLN A 70 6.70 -7.03 -16.47
N PRO A 71 7.12 -8.20 -16.88
CA PRO A 71 8.54 -8.49 -16.90
C PRO A 71 9.15 -7.68 -18.03
N THR A 72 10.25 -7.14 -17.83
CA THR A 72 10.91 -6.37 -18.87
C THR A 72 12.25 -6.98 -19.21
#